data_d4a5893e8236e8f62975d0b80d334634
#
_entry.id   d4a5893e8236e8f62975d0b80d334634
#
_cell.length_a   1.000
_cell.length_b   1.000
_cell.length_c   1.000
_cell.angle_alpha   90.00
_cell.angle_beta   90.00
_cell.angle_gamma   90.00
#
_symmetry.space_group_name_H-M   'P 1'
#
loop_
_entity.id
_entity.type
_entity.pdbx_description
1 polymer ?
#
loop_
_entity_poly.entity_id
_entity_poly.type
_entity_poly.pdbx_seq_one_letter_code
_entity_poly.pdbx_strand_id
1 'polypeptide(L)'
;MARRSGLLEVADQMGIPIINWSTSVKVTPKPHYSMRSYKIAKEVIDADVVINVPKFKSHKQMQLTVAIKNLFGCVPGKLKSRLHLWCGKNRRTFGKMLVEYAELVGPQLTIVDGILAMEGPGSGSSYPLGILTGGTDVVALDRVHCEIVGLPAEEFDIIQAAREIGFGVADLNQIEILGHGLCDVSVSNFEFPPMIPVNFSPFRIVTSALKHLWVKQIA
;
A
#
# COMPACT_ATOMS: atom_id res chain seq x y z
N MET A 1 4.52 14.12 -9.58
CA MET A 1 3.32 13.27 -9.46
C MET A 1 2.14 14.11 -8.95
N ALA A 2 2.24 14.81 -7.85
CA ALA A 2 1.17 15.64 -7.27
C ALA A 2 0.54 16.68 -8.23
N ARG A 3 1.34 17.32 -9.10
CA ARG A 3 0.82 18.24 -10.13
C ARG A 3 -0.09 17.56 -11.16
N ARG A 4 0.23 16.32 -11.55
CA ARG A 4 -0.56 15.60 -12.58
C ARG A 4 -1.87 15.01 -12.05
N SER A 5 -1.98 14.85 -10.74
CA SER A 5 -3.18 14.33 -10.08
C SER A 5 -4.11 15.43 -9.57
N GLY A 6 -3.78 16.71 -9.75
CA GLY A 6 -4.53 17.83 -9.17
C GLY A 6 -4.32 18.02 -7.66
N LEU A 7 -3.61 17.09 -7.01
CA LEU A 7 -3.42 17.09 -5.55
C LEU A 7 -2.69 18.35 -5.06
N LEU A 8 -1.73 18.86 -5.84
CA LEU A 8 -0.99 20.07 -5.48
C LEU A 8 -1.91 21.29 -5.46
N GLU A 9 -2.75 21.44 -6.47
CA GLU A 9 -3.71 22.54 -6.59
C GLU A 9 -4.70 22.55 -5.41
N VAL A 10 -5.27 21.39 -5.07
CA VAL A 10 -6.19 21.26 -3.93
C VAL A 10 -5.47 21.57 -2.61
N ALA A 11 -4.24 21.07 -2.43
CA ALA A 11 -3.47 21.33 -1.22
C ALA A 11 -3.15 22.84 -1.07
N ASP A 12 -2.77 23.51 -2.15
CA ASP A 12 -2.52 24.95 -2.16
C ASP A 12 -3.79 25.74 -1.82
N GLN A 13 -4.94 25.38 -2.40
CA GLN A 13 -6.24 26.00 -2.09
C GLN A 13 -6.66 25.83 -0.62
N MET A 14 -6.31 24.70 -0.02
CA MET A 14 -6.64 24.38 1.38
C MET A 14 -5.57 24.85 2.38
N GLY A 15 -4.46 25.41 1.91
CA GLY A 15 -3.33 25.79 2.77
C GLY A 15 -2.62 24.59 3.41
N ILE A 16 -2.69 23.40 2.79
CA ILE A 16 -2.08 22.17 3.31
C ILE A 16 -0.69 21.99 2.69
N PRO A 17 0.39 21.91 3.48
CA PRO A 17 1.72 21.71 2.93
C PRO A 17 1.90 20.30 2.38
N ILE A 18 2.43 20.19 1.15
CA ILE A 18 2.91 18.90 0.61
C ILE A 18 4.38 18.75 0.95
N ILE A 19 4.68 17.75 1.78
CA ILE A 19 6.02 17.45 2.25
C ILE A 19 6.64 16.32 1.43
N ASN A 20 7.88 16.52 0.98
CA ASN A 20 8.67 15.46 0.37
C ASN A 20 9.48 14.73 1.44
N TRP A 21 9.45 13.39 1.41
CA TRP A 21 10.29 12.58 2.29
C TRP A 21 11.77 12.86 2.02
N SER A 22 12.42 13.63 2.91
CA SER A 22 13.83 14.05 2.75
C SER A 22 14.78 13.15 3.51
N THR A 23 14.38 12.74 4.69
CA THR A 23 15.19 11.94 5.62
C THR A 23 14.49 10.67 6.06
N SER A 24 15.25 9.74 6.60
CA SER A 24 14.70 8.51 7.17
C SER A 24 15.27 8.22 8.54
N VAL A 25 14.43 7.74 9.42
CA VAL A 25 14.80 7.25 10.73
C VAL A 25 14.91 5.73 10.69
N LYS A 26 15.91 5.19 11.36
CA LYS A 26 16.05 3.75 11.59
C LYS A 26 15.17 3.38 12.78
N VAL A 27 14.24 2.45 12.55
CA VAL A 27 13.34 1.93 13.57
C VAL A 27 13.80 0.53 13.97
N THR A 28 13.83 0.26 15.27
CA THR A 28 14.16 -1.07 15.81
C THR A 28 12.97 -2.00 15.61
N PRO A 29 13.15 -3.13 14.93
CA PRO A 29 12.06 -4.09 14.71
C PRO A 29 11.75 -4.89 15.97
N LYS A 30 10.57 -5.50 16.01
CA LYS A 30 10.26 -6.56 16.98
C LYS A 30 11.10 -7.82 16.67
N PRO A 31 11.34 -8.69 17.66
CA PRO A 31 12.22 -9.86 17.49
C PRO A 31 11.84 -10.80 16.34
N HIS A 32 10.55 -10.91 16.03
CA HIS A 32 10.01 -11.81 15.00
C HIS A 32 9.98 -11.20 13.59
N TYR A 33 10.41 -9.93 13.42
CA TYR A 33 10.42 -9.29 12.11
C TYR A 33 11.48 -9.85 11.17
N SER A 34 11.21 -9.78 9.86
CA SER A 34 12.03 -10.36 8.79
C SER A 34 13.40 -9.68 8.65
N MET A 35 13.49 -8.40 8.96
CA MET A 35 14.70 -7.61 8.81
C MET A 35 15.22 -7.09 10.15
N ARG A 36 16.54 -6.92 10.24
CA ARG A 36 17.20 -6.37 11.43
C ARG A 36 17.06 -4.86 11.59
N SER A 37 16.50 -4.18 10.60
CA SER A 37 16.40 -2.71 10.60
C SER A 37 15.39 -2.26 9.55
N TYR A 38 14.53 -1.34 9.93
CA TYR A 38 13.55 -0.67 9.08
C TYR A 38 13.88 0.80 8.99
N LYS A 39 13.58 1.42 7.84
CA LYS A 39 13.73 2.85 7.65
C LYS A 39 12.40 3.44 7.20
N ILE A 40 11.92 4.40 7.96
CA ILE A 40 10.66 5.12 7.71
C ILE A 40 11.00 6.60 7.56
N ALA A 41 10.24 7.33 6.77
CA ALA A 41 10.38 8.76 6.64
C ALA A 41 10.27 9.43 8.01
N LYS A 42 11.20 10.36 8.30
CA LYS A 42 11.26 11.04 9.59
C LYS A 42 9.94 11.76 9.89
N GLU A 43 9.38 12.39 8.88
CA GLU A 43 8.14 13.15 8.96
C GLU A 43 6.94 12.29 9.39
N VAL A 44 6.94 11.00 9.08
CA VAL A 44 5.92 10.04 9.54
C VAL A 44 6.12 9.66 11.01
N ILE A 45 7.39 9.50 11.42
CA ILE A 45 7.71 9.14 12.81
C ILE A 45 7.48 10.32 13.77
N ASP A 46 7.69 11.54 13.29
CA ASP A 46 7.52 12.76 14.09
C ASP A 46 6.05 13.24 14.15
N ALA A 47 5.16 12.65 13.34
CA ALA A 47 3.75 13.05 13.31
C ALA A 47 3.01 12.52 14.55
N ASP A 48 2.20 13.38 15.18
CA ASP A 48 1.32 13.00 16.29
C ASP A 48 0.20 12.05 15.84
N VAL A 49 -0.28 12.23 14.60
CA VAL A 49 -1.34 11.42 13.99
C VAL A 49 -1.00 11.13 12.53
N VAL A 50 -1.10 9.87 12.15
CA VAL A 50 -0.97 9.41 10.77
C VAL A 50 -2.33 8.95 10.26
N ILE A 51 -2.84 9.62 9.23
CA ILE A 51 -4.03 9.22 8.51
C ILE A 51 -3.61 8.65 7.16
N ASN A 52 -3.97 7.40 6.91
CA ASN A 52 -3.67 6.70 5.67
C ASN A 52 -4.84 6.83 4.70
N VAL A 53 -4.60 7.42 3.51
CA VAL A 53 -5.65 7.62 2.50
C VAL A 53 -5.28 6.91 1.18
N PRO A 54 -5.44 5.58 1.11
CA PRO A 54 -5.13 4.82 -0.09
C PRO A 54 -6.22 4.93 -1.15
N LYS A 55 -5.80 4.94 -2.40
CA LYS A 55 -6.65 4.63 -3.55
C LYS A 55 -6.78 3.12 -3.69
N PHE A 56 -8.01 2.60 -3.71
CA PHE A 56 -8.26 1.19 -3.97
C PHE A 56 -7.89 0.83 -5.42
N LYS A 57 -7.02 -0.16 -5.57
CA LYS A 57 -6.59 -0.59 -6.91
C LYS A 57 -6.02 -2.01 -6.94
N SER A 58 -6.16 -2.66 -8.10
CA SER A 58 -5.42 -3.88 -8.41
C SER A 58 -3.91 -3.63 -8.47
N HIS A 59 -3.10 -4.67 -8.30
CA HIS A 59 -1.65 -4.58 -8.32
C HIS A 59 -0.98 -5.84 -8.87
N LYS A 60 -0.15 -5.69 -9.89
CA LYS A 60 0.53 -6.80 -10.59
C LYS A 60 1.40 -7.70 -9.72
N GLN A 61 1.94 -7.21 -8.60
CA GLN A 61 2.84 -7.97 -7.74
C GLN A 61 2.17 -8.48 -6.45
N MET A 62 1.09 -7.82 -6.01
CA MET A 62 0.44 -8.09 -4.74
C MET A 62 -1.09 -8.12 -4.85
N GLN A 63 -1.63 -8.41 -6.02
CA GLN A 63 -3.06 -8.47 -6.35
C GLN A 63 -3.79 -7.15 -6.06
N LEU A 64 -3.74 -6.64 -4.82
CA LEU A 64 -4.38 -5.38 -4.41
C LEU A 64 -3.39 -4.37 -3.81
N THR A 65 -3.76 -3.12 -3.88
CA THR A 65 -3.26 -2.04 -3.04
C THR A 65 -4.43 -1.46 -2.29
N VAL A 66 -4.42 -1.61 -0.98
CA VAL A 66 -5.41 -1.06 -0.06
C VAL A 66 -4.65 -0.36 1.09
N ALA A 67 -5.01 -0.62 2.35
CA ALA A 67 -4.45 0.06 3.52
C ALA A 67 -2.96 -0.26 3.73
N ILE A 68 -2.61 -1.54 3.89
CA ILE A 68 -1.26 -1.97 4.25
C ILE A 68 -0.25 -1.59 3.16
N LYS A 69 -0.53 -1.94 1.91
CA LYS A 69 0.43 -1.68 0.83
C LYS A 69 0.66 -0.19 0.56
N ASN A 70 -0.34 0.68 0.85
CA ASN A 70 -0.17 2.12 0.70
C ASN A 70 0.89 2.67 1.65
N LEU A 71 0.98 2.14 2.88
CA LEU A 71 1.95 2.53 3.89
C LEU A 71 3.41 2.25 3.49
N PHE A 72 3.65 1.37 2.53
CA PHE A 72 4.97 1.25 1.90
C PHE A 72 5.41 2.57 1.23
N GLY A 73 4.47 3.50 1.02
CA GLY A 73 4.72 4.89 0.65
C GLY A 73 5.68 5.60 1.61
N CYS A 74 5.60 5.29 2.91
CA CYS A 74 6.40 5.89 3.98
C CYS A 74 7.88 5.45 3.98
N VAL A 75 8.25 4.49 3.12
CA VAL A 75 9.65 4.09 2.90
C VAL A 75 10.31 5.07 1.92
N PRO A 76 11.33 5.84 2.32
CA PRO A 76 11.88 6.89 1.48
C PRO A 76 12.78 6.40 0.35
N GLY A 77 12.72 7.10 -0.76
CA GLY A 77 13.67 7.09 -1.86
C GLY A 77 13.94 5.74 -2.50
N LYS A 78 15.21 5.49 -2.81
CA LYS A 78 15.70 4.29 -3.52
C LYS A 78 15.66 3.02 -2.66
N LEU A 79 15.36 3.13 -1.37
CA LEU A 79 15.27 1.97 -0.49
C LEU A 79 14.19 0.98 -0.93
N LYS A 80 13.06 1.46 -1.48
CA LYS A 80 12.00 0.60 -2.03
C LYS A 80 12.53 -0.41 -3.04
N SER A 81 13.38 0.03 -3.98
CA SER A 81 13.96 -0.87 -4.98
C SER A 81 14.88 -1.91 -4.36
N ARG A 82 15.63 -1.54 -3.31
CA ARG A 82 16.49 -2.49 -2.57
C ARG A 82 15.67 -3.52 -1.81
N LEU A 83 14.54 -3.12 -1.24
CA LEU A 83 13.61 -4.03 -0.54
C LEU A 83 12.96 -5.01 -1.52
N HIS A 84 12.55 -4.57 -2.70
CA HIS A 84 12.10 -5.47 -3.76
C HIS A 84 13.16 -6.48 -4.16
N LEU A 85 14.43 -6.07 -4.27
CA LEU A 85 15.55 -6.99 -4.56
C LEU A 85 15.78 -7.97 -3.41
N TRP A 86 15.73 -7.50 -2.17
CA TRP A 86 15.91 -8.32 -0.98
C TRP A 86 14.85 -9.42 -0.87
N CYS A 87 13.57 -9.09 -1.14
CA CYS A 87 12.49 -10.08 -1.16
C CYS A 87 12.61 -11.08 -2.33
N GLY A 88 13.41 -10.77 -3.35
CA GLY A 88 13.59 -11.62 -4.51
C GLY A 88 12.27 -11.86 -5.26
N LYS A 89 11.98 -13.12 -5.59
CA LYS A 89 10.74 -13.51 -6.27
C LYS A 89 9.61 -13.90 -5.30
N ASN A 90 9.87 -13.90 -4.01
CA ASN A 90 8.96 -14.44 -2.99
C ASN A 90 7.94 -13.37 -2.56
N ARG A 91 6.70 -13.50 -3.02
CA ARG A 91 5.58 -12.62 -2.66
C ARG A 91 5.26 -12.70 -1.17
N ARG A 92 5.34 -13.88 -0.55
CA ARG A 92 5.08 -14.07 0.87
C ARG A 92 6.05 -13.25 1.73
N THR A 93 7.34 -13.30 1.41
CA THR A 93 8.36 -12.47 2.07
C THR A 93 8.08 -10.98 1.89
N PHE A 94 7.64 -10.57 0.70
CA PHE A 94 7.29 -9.18 0.44
C PHE A 94 6.02 -8.77 1.19
N GLY A 95 4.99 -9.61 1.22
CA GLY A 95 3.77 -9.40 1.99
C GLY A 95 4.05 -9.24 3.48
N LYS A 96 4.89 -10.14 4.04
CA LYS A 96 5.32 -10.05 5.44
C LYS A 96 6.02 -8.72 5.75
N MET A 97 6.96 -8.32 4.93
CA MET A 97 7.63 -7.02 5.06
C MET A 97 6.66 -5.84 4.99
N LEU A 98 5.64 -5.88 4.11
CA LEU A 98 4.63 -4.82 4.02
C LEU A 98 3.81 -4.71 5.31
N VAL A 99 3.40 -5.84 5.90
CA VAL A 99 2.67 -5.89 7.17
C VAL A 99 3.54 -5.33 8.31
N GLU A 100 4.81 -5.73 8.37
CA GLU A 100 5.78 -5.22 9.35
C GLU A 100 5.96 -3.70 9.24
N TYR A 101 6.04 -3.15 8.02
CA TYR A 101 6.05 -1.70 7.80
C TYR A 101 4.75 -1.03 8.24
N ALA A 102 3.59 -1.65 7.98
CA ALA A 102 2.30 -1.11 8.38
C ALA A 102 2.18 -1.04 9.91
N GLU A 103 2.63 -2.08 10.62
CA GLU A 103 2.67 -2.10 12.07
C GLU A 103 3.60 -1.01 12.66
N LEU A 104 4.77 -0.79 12.02
CA LEU A 104 5.73 0.23 12.46
C LEU A 104 5.25 1.67 12.18
N VAL A 105 4.51 1.90 11.11
CA VAL A 105 3.90 3.21 10.80
C VAL A 105 2.72 3.48 11.72
N GLY A 106 1.91 2.47 12.02
CA GLY A 106 0.81 2.53 12.99
C GLY A 106 -0.21 3.64 12.72
N PRO A 107 -0.86 3.71 11.54
CA PRO A 107 -1.83 4.77 11.28
C PRO A 107 -3.01 4.66 12.24
N GLN A 108 -3.47 5.81 12.76
CA GLN A 108 -4.62 5.89 13.67
C GLN A 108 -5.95 5.77 12.92
N LEU A 109 -5.95 6.18 11.65
CA LEU A 109 -7.13 6.06 10.78
C LEU A 109 -6.69 5.73 9.36
N THR A 110 -7.45 4.89 8.70
CA THR A 110 -7.33 4.67 7.25
C THR A 110 -8.67 4.93 6.59
N ILE A 111 -8.67 5.71 5.50
CA ILE A 111 -9.84 5.99 4.66
C ILE A 111 -9.49 5.55 3.24
N VAL A 112 -10.13 4.48 2.78
CA VAL A 112 -9.88 3.91 1.45
C VAL A 112 -10.82 4.53 0.43
N ASP A 113 -10.26 5.20 -0.56
CA ASP A 113 -11.00 5.73 -1.70
C ASP A 113 -11.18 4.62 -2.75
N GLY A 114 -12.39 4.05 -2.79
CA GLY A 114 -12.89 3.13 -3.78
C GLY A 114 -14.02 3.73 -4.62
N ILE A 115 -14.27 5.05 -4.56
CA ILE A 115 -15.34 5.69 -5.37
C ILE A 115 -15.10 5.39 -6.85
N LEU A 116 -13.90 5.67 -7.32
CA LEU A 116 -13.43 5.27 -8.64
C LEU A 116 -12.17 4.41 -8.45
N ALA A 117 -12.34 3.13 -8.25
CA ALA A 117 -11.24 2.17 -8.12
C ALA A 117 -10.45 2.03 -9.42
N MET A 118 -9.33 1.31 -9.38
CA MET A 118 -8.54 0.96 -10.57
C MET A 118 -8.37 -0.55 -10.64
N GLU A 119 -8.63 -1.13 -11.80
CA GLU A 119 -8.51 -2.57 -12.07
C GLU A 119 -7.62 -2.87 -13.28
N GLY A 120 -7.42 -4.15 -13.57
CA GLY A 120 -6.73 -4.60 -14.77
C GLY A 120 -5.22 -4.34 -14.82
N PRO A 121 -4.58 -4.54 -15.98
CA PRO A 121 -3.13 -4.48 -16.14
C PRO A 121 -2.59 -3.05 -16.27
N GLY A 122 -1.48 -2.75 -15.65
CA GLY A 122 -0.70 -1.53 -15.88
C GLY A 122 -1.13 -0.34 -15.07
N SER A 123 -1.43 0.76 -15.75
CA SER A 123 -1.98 1.98 -15.15
C SER A 123 -3.44 1.81 -14.72
N GLY A 124 -4.02 0.65 -15.03
CA GLY A 124 -5.37 0.27 -14.69
C GLY A 124 -6.43 0.96 -15.55
N SER A 125 -7.55 0.28 -15.71
CA SER A 125 -8.81 0.90 -16.10
C SER A 125 -9.51 1.45 -14.86
N SER A 126 -10.26 2.52 -14.98
CA SER A 126 -11.10 3.00 -13.90
C SER A 126 -12.29 2.06 -13.72
N TYR A 127 -12.57 1.69 -12.48
CA TYR A 127 -13.71 0.86 -12.10
C TYR A 127 -14.59 1.62 -11.10
N PRO A 128 -15.85 1.96 -11.44
CA PRO A 128 -16.74 2.71 -10.56
C PRO A 128 -17.29 1.79 -9.45
N LEU A 129 -16.48 1.53 -8.44
CA LEU A 129 -16.87 0.71 -7.30
C LEU A 129 -17.85 1.45 -6.37
N GLY A 130 -17.76 2.79 -6.31
CA GLY A 130 -18.73 3.64 -5.63
C GLY A 130 -18.66 3.62 -4.10
N ILE A 131 -17.59 3.12 -3.50
CA ILE A 131 -17.46 2.97 -2.04
C ILE A 131 -16.39 3.88 -1.46
N LEU A 132 -16.63 4.29 -0.23
CA LEU A 132 -15.65 4.88 0.68
C LEU A 132 -15.68 4.07 1.98
N THR A 133 -14.53 3.57 2.42
CA THR A 133 -14.46 2.79 3.64
C THR A 133 -13.45 3.39 4.60
N GLY A 134 -13.70 3.25 5.91
CA GLY A 134 -12.80 3.75 6.94
C GLY A 134 -12.66 2.77 8.09
N GLY A 135 -11.51 2.82 8.78
CA GLY A 135 -11.27 1.99 9.94
C GLY A 135 -9.93 2.27 10.59
N THR A 136 -9.76 1.78 11.80
CA THR A 136 -8.53 1.91 12.59
C THR A 136 -7.61 0.70 12.45
N ASP A 137 -8.13 -0.43 11.97
CA ASP A 137 -7.35 -1.65 11.71
C ASP A 137 -7.11 -1.81 10.21
N VAL A 138 -5.85 -1.68 9.79
CA VAL A 138 -5.44 -1.79 8.38
C VAL A 138 -5.59 -3.19 7.81
N VAL A 139 -5.49 -4.23 8.66
CA VAL A 139 -5.66 -5.63 8.26
C VAL A 139 -7.14 -5.93 8.03
N ALA A 140 -8.00 -5.47 8.93
CA ALA A 140 -9.44 -5.59 8.79
C ALA A 140 -9.94 -4.92 7.50
N LEU A 141 -9.43 -3.72 7.19
CA LEU A 141 -9.75 -3.03 5.94
C LEU A 141 -9.29 -3.84 4.72
N ASP A 142 -8.05 -4.32 4.69
CA ASP A 142 -7.55 -5.16 3.59
C ASP A 142 -8.38 -6.44 3.45
N ARG A 143 -8.78 -7.07 4.58
CA ARG A 143 -9.63 -8.28 4.59
C ARG A 143 -11.03 -8.02 4.02
N VAL A 144 -11.66 -6.94 4.43
CA VAL A 144 -12.98 -6.54 3.91
C VAL A 144 -12.93 -6.26 2.41
N HIS A 145 -11.88 -5.59 1.93
CA HIS A 145 -11.73 -5.31 0.50
C HIS A 145 -11.45 -6.56 -0.33
N CYS A 146 -10.81 -7.59 0.23
CA CYS A 146 -10.72 -8.89 -0.44
C CYS A 146 -12.13 -9.46 -0.70
N GLU A 147 -13.02 -9.40 0.29
CA GLU A 147 -14.39 -9.88 0.16
C GLU A 147 -15.19 -9.08 -0.88
N ILE A 148 -15.06 -7.75 -0.86
CA ILE A 148 -15.77 -6.86 -1.79
C ILE A 148 -15.47 -7.20 -3.25
N VAL A 149 -14.22 -7.57 -3.58
CA VAL A 149 -13.82 -7.85 -4.98
C VAL A 149 -13.63 -9.34 -5.27
N GLY A 150 -14.08 -10.22 -4.38
CA GLY A 150 -14.02 -11.67 -4.59
C GLY A 150 -12.61 -12.26 -4.61
N LEU A 151 -11.63 -11.64 -3.93
CA LEU A 151 -10.30 -12.21 -3.75
C LEU A 151 -10.29 -13.13 -2.53
N PRO A 152 -10.05 -14.44 -2.68
CA PRO A 152 -9.92 -15.32 -1.52
C PRO A 152 -8.79 -14.84 -0.59
N ALA A 153 -9.10 -14.70 0.70
CA ALA A 153 -8.11 -14.22 1.69
C ALA A 153 -6.88 -15.12 1.79
N GLU A 154 -7.05 -16.40 1.47
CA GLU A 154 -5.99 -17.42 1.44
C GLU A 154 -5.00 -17.20 0.31
N GLU A 155 -5.42 -16.52 -0.76
CA GLU A 155 -4.58 -16.19 -1.90
C GLU A 155 -3.89 -14.82 -1.76
N PHE A 156 -4.28 -14.02 -0.76
CA PHE A 156 -3.71 -12.70 -0.54
C PHE A 156 -2.56 -12.76 0.46
N ASP A 157 -1.33 -12.72 -0.03
CA ASP A 157 -0.10 -12.85 0.77
C ASP A 157 -0.01 -11.85 1.93
N ILE A 158 -0.64 -10.68 1.84
CA ILE A 158 -0.68 -9.68 2.93
C ILE A 158 -1.54 -10.20 4.09
N ILE A 159 -2.73 -10.72 3.83
CA ILE A 159 -3.62 -11.26 4.87
C ILE A 159 -2.99 -12.50 5.53
N GLN A 160 -2.37 -13.37 4.72
CA GLN A 160 -1.65 -14.53 5.26
C GLN A 160 -0.48 -14.11 6.16
N ALA A 161 0.29 -13.09 5.75
CA ALA A 161 1.38 -12.57 6.55
C ALA A 161 0.89 -11.91 7.86
N ALA A 162 -0.23 -11.19 7.82
CA ALA A 162 -0.84 -10.60 9.00
C ALA A 162 -1.25 -11.67 10.03
N ARG A 163 -1.85 -12.79 9.57
CA ARG A 163 -2.17 -13.95 10.41
C ARG A 163 -0.92 -14.56 11.05
N GLU A 164 0.17 -14.75 10.27
CA GLU A 164 1.43 -15.30 10.78
C GLU A 164 2.10 -14.43 11.84
N ILE A 165 2.03 -13.11 11.68
CA ILE A 165 2.62 -12.14 12.60
C ILE A 165 1.72 -11.94 13.84
N GLY A 166 0.43 -12.22 13.73
CA GLY A 166 -0.57 -11.90 14.74
C GLY A 166 -0.85 -10.40 14.83
N PHE A 167 -0.84 -9.69 13.68
CA PHE A 167 -1.10 -8.26 13.61
C PHE A 167 -2.45 -7.99 12.96
N GLY A 168 -3.29 -7.22 13.65
CA GLY A 168 -4.63 -6.82 13.22
C GLY A 168 -5.63 -7.96 13.13
N VAL A 169 -6.84 -7.67 12.65
CA VAL A 169 -7.95 -8.62 12.55
C VAL A 169 -8.07 -9.13 11.12
N ALA A 170 -7.65 -10.39 10.89
CA ALA A 170 -7.65 -11.03 9.58
C ALA A 170 -8.84 -11.99 9.37
N ASP A 171 -9.65 -12.26 10.39
CA ASP A 171 -10.85 -13.08 10.31
C ASP A 171 -12.08 -12.19 10.12
N LEU A 172 -12.80 -12.40 9.03
CA LEU A 172 -13.98 -11.60 8.69
C LEU A 172 -15.08 -11.65 9.76
N ASN A 173 -15.23 -12.80 10.44
CA ASN A 173 -16.22 -12.99 11.49
C ASN A 173 -15.94 -12.16 12.76
N GLN A 174 -14.73 -11.62 12.90
CA GLN A 174 -14.31 -10.78 14.01
C GLN A 174 -14.34 -9.28 13.67
N ILE A 175 -14.73 -8.95 12.42
CA ILE A 175 -14.79 -7.57 11.93
C ILE A 175 -16.23 -7.07 12.02
N GLU A 176 -16.46 -6.05 12.81
CA GLU A 176 -17.72 -5.33 12.81
C GLU A 176 -17.76 -4.36 11.62
N ILE A 177 -18.76 -4.53 10.77
CA ILE A 177 -18.99 -3.67 9.59
C ILE A 177 -20.19 -2.79 9.85
N LEU A 178 -19.95 -1.48 9.82
CA LEU A 178 -20.96 -0.45 9.99
C LEU A 178 -21.32 0.17 8.62
N GLY A 179 -22.58 0.57 8.49
CA GLY A 179 -23.09 1.16 7.23
C GLY A 179 -23.66 0.09 6.30
N HIS A 180 -23.19 0.06 5.05
CA HIS A 180 -23.66 -0.92 4.06
C HIS A 180 -23.07 -2.31 4.34
N GLY A 181 -23.92 -3.34 4.20
CA GLY A 181 -23.49 -4.73 4.29
C GLY A 181 -22.59 -5.15 3.12
N LEU A 182 -21.78 -6.18 3.33
CA LEU A 182 -20.90 -6.70 2.25
C LEU A 182 -21.69 -7.13 1.01
N CYS A 183 -22.88 -7.72 1.20
CA CYS A 183 -23.74 -8.14 0.09
C CYS A 183 -24.19 -6.97 -0.81
N ASP A 184 -24.25 -5.76 -0.25
CA ASP A 184 -24.71 -4.58 -0.99
C ASP A 184 -23.60 -3.95 -1.83
N VAL A 185 -22.35 -4.20 -1.47
CA VAL A 185 -21.18 -3.55 -2.07
C VAL A 185 -20.22 -4.51 -2.79
N SER A 186 -20.42 -5.82 -2.65
CA SER A 186 -19.58 -6.82 -3.31
C SER A 186 -19.80 -6.88 -4.81
N VAL A 187 -18.72 -7.06 -5.56
CA VAL A 187 -18.72 -7.13 -7.01
C VAL A 187 -18.03 -8.42 -7.48
N SER A 188 -18.53 -9.01 -8.57
CA SER A 188 -18.01 -10.26 -9.12
C SER A 188 -17.17 -10.08 -10.39
N ASN A 189 -17.12 -8.87 -10.93
CA ASN A 189 -16.50 -8.57 -12.22
C ASN A 189 -15.27 -7.66 -12.10
N PHE A 190 -14.66 -7.57 -10.92
CA PHE A 190 -13.42 -6.83 -10.74
C PHE A 190 -12.24 -7.60 -11.36
N GLU A 191 -11.47 -6.95 -12.24
CA GLU A 191 -10.40 -7.58 -12.98
C GLU A 191 -9.05 -7.47 -12.28
N PHE A 192 -8.43 -8.63 -12.04
CA PHE A 192 -7.07 -8.70 -11.52
C PHE A 192 -6.07 -8.76 -12.67
N PRO A 193 -4.95 -8.04 -12.58
CA PRO A 193 -3.89 -8.11 -13.57
C PRO A 193 -3.14 -9.46 -13.51
N PRO A 194 -2.55 -9.91 -14.62
CA PRO A 194 -1.60 -11.00 -14.59
C PRO A 194 -0.48 -10.73 -13.59
N MET A 195 -0.20 -11.69 -12.72
CA MET A 195 0.80 -11.53 -11.66
C MET A 195 2.23 -11.58 -12.23
N ILE A 196 3.06 -10.64 -11.78
CA ILE A 196 4.49 -10.59 -12.11
C ILE A 196 5.35 -10.77 -10.85
N PRO A 197 6.60 -11.23 -10.98
CA PRO A 197 7.52 -11.34 -9.86
C PRO A 197 7.72 -10.02 -9.11
N VAL A 198 7.92 -10.10 -7.81
CA VAL A 198 8.10 -8.93 -6.92
C VAL A 198 9.42 -8.22 -7.18
N ASN A 199 10.47 -8.96 -7.56
CA ASN A 199 11.78 -8.39 -7.83
C ASN A 199 11.80 -7.58 -9.12
N PHE A 200 12.53 -6.48 -9.11
CA PHE A 200 12.84 -5.76 -10.33
C PHE A 200 14.00 -6.45 -11.08
N SER A 201 13.86 -6.60 -12.39
CA SER A 201 15.01 -6.97 -13.23
C SER A 201 16.14 -5.96 -13.00
N PRO A 202 17.40 -6.40 -12.80
CA PRO A 202 18.55 -5.50 -12.67
C PRO A 202 18.63 -4.47 -13.82
N PHE A 203 18.24 -4.89 -15.02
CA PHE A 203 18.18 -4.03 -16.20
C PHE A 203 17.17 -2.87 -16.03
N ARG A 204 16.01 -3.10 -15.43
CA ARG A 204 15.02 -2.03 -15.15
C ARG A 204 15.53 -1.04 -14.10
N ILE A 205 16.36 -1.46 -13.16
CA ILE A 205 16.97 -0.56 -12.16
C ILE A 205 17.99 0.35 -12.85
N VAL A 206 18.84 -0.20 -13.71
CA VAL A 206 19.85 0.56 -14.47
C VAL A 206 19.17 1.57 -15.40
N THR A 207 18.18 1.15 -16.18
CA THR A 207 17.45 2.04 -17.10
C THR A 207 16.67 3.13 -16.36
N SER A 208 16.10 2.84 -15.18
CA SER A 208 15.44 3.84 -14.32
C SER A 208 16.44 4.84 -13.75
N ALA A 209 17.63 4.39 -13.35
CA ALA A 209 18.69 5.26 -12.86
C ALA A 209 19.21 6.19 -13.96
N LEU A 210 19.42 5.67 -15.17
CA LEU A 210 19.85 6.46 -16.34
C LEU A 210 18.79 7.50 -16.73
N LYS A 211 17.51 7.13 -16.77
CA LYS A 211 16.42 8.10 -17.00
C LYS A 211 16.38 9.21 -15.95
N HIS A 212 16.65 8.87 -14.70
CA HIS A 212 16.67 9.87 -13.62
C HIS A 212 17.85 10.84 -13.73
N LEU A 213 19.02 10.36 -14.20
CA LEU A 213 20.18 11.21 -14.48
C LEU A 213 19.90 12.13 -15.68
N TRP A 214 19.28 11.60 -16.72
CA TRP A 214 18.96 12.35 -17.94
C TRP A 214 17.93 13.47 -17.67
N VAL A 215 16.88 13.19 -16.88
CA VAL A 215 15.88 14.20 -16.49
C VAL A 215 16.46 15.29 -15.60
N LYS A 216 17.48 15.00 -14.77
CA LYS A 216 18.17 15.99 -13.95
C LYS A 216 19.13 16.90 -14.74
N GLN A 217 19.55 16.49 -15.93
CA GLN A 217 20.41 17.33 -16.80
C GLN A 217 19.60 18.27 -17.70
N ILE A 218 18.27 18.06 -17.81
CA ILE A 218 17.39 18.86 -18.69
C ILE A 218 16.48 19.81 -17.86
N ALA A 219 16.50 19.68 -16.51
CA ALA A 219 15.76 20.56 -15.57
C ALA A 219 16.70 21.51 -14.88
#